data_18d713ea468cf57a98479e2f98c6c01b
#
_entry.id   18d713ea468cf57a98479e2f98c6c01b
#
_cell.length_a   1.000
_cell.length_b   1.000
_cell.length_c   1.000
_cell.angle_alpha   90.00
_cell.angle_beta   90.00
_cell.angle_gamma   90.00
#
_symmetry.space_group_name_H-M   'P 1'
#
loop_
_entity.id
_entity.type
_entity.pdbx_description
1 polymer ?
#
loop_
_entity_poly.entity_id
_entity_poly.type
_entity_poly.pdbx_seq_one_letter_code
_entity_poly.pdbx_strand_id
1 'polypeptide(L)'
;MQISIFDQDSPNLLPFQGETFYFPGFFSNADSDRYFNCLKDSLEWKQEPIFLFGKKVMQPRLTALYGDPAKPYGYSGIVMTPLALTTELAEIKSQVEEFSKNTYTHVLCNYYRDGQDSMGWHRDNEAVLGKNPSIASVTFGASRNFQMRHHETKGQKISLPLTHGSLLLMQGESQHHWEHQLPKTKTCGQGRIN
;
A
#
# COMPACT_ATOMS: atom_id res chain seq x y z
N MET A 1 -11.87 2.09 -30.75
CA MET A 1 -10.64 2.86 -30.56
C MET A 1 -10.20 2.58 -29.14
N GLN A 2 -9.25 1.70 -28.96
CA GLN A 2 -8.78 1.28 -27.63
C GLN A 2 -7.84 2.39 -27.15
N ILE A 3 -8.31 3.17 -26.17
CA ILE A 3 -7.48 4.22 -25.54
C ILE A 3 -6.39 3.47 -24.79
N SER A 4 -5.15 3.66 -25.20
CA SER A 4 -3.99 3.13 -24.47
C SER A 4 -3.97 3.78 -23.09
N ILE A 5 -4.00 2.97 -22.04
CA ILE A 5 -3.95 3.40 -20.63
C ILE A 5 -2.64 4.17 -20.32
N PHE A 6 -1.66 4.10 -21.23
CA PHE A 6 -0.37 4.80 -21.14
C PHE A 6 -0.41 6.29 -21.56
N ASP A 7 -1.55 6.81 -22.04
CA ASP A 7 -1.72 8.23 -22.39
C ASP A 7 -2.19 9.11 -21.20
N GLN A 8 -2.28 8.57 -19.99
CA GLN A 8 -2.43 9.41 -18.82
C GLN A 8 -1.03 9.76 -18.32
N ASP A 9 -0.53 10.91 -18.72
CA ASP A 9 0.64 11.60 -18.17
C ASP A 9 0.44 11.88 -16.66
N SER A 10 0.55 10.83 -15.83
CA SER A 10 0.63 11.05 -14.38
C SER A 10 2.03 11.57 -14.09
N PRO A 11 2.17 12.83 -13.67
CA PRO A 11 3.48 13.37 -13.39
C PRO A 11 4.13 12.64 -12.21
N ASN A 12 5.47 12.53 -12.25
CA ASN A 12 6.19 12.09 -11.06
C ASN A 12 5.93 13.07 -9.91
N LEU A 13 5.39 12.57 -8.80
CA LEU A 13 5.09 13.38 -7.62
C LEU A 13 6.34 13.76 -6.84
N LEU A 14 7.42 12.97 -6.98
CA LEU A 14 8.68 13.23 -6.31
C LEU A 14 9.55 14.19 -7.14
N PRO A 15 10.08 15.26 -6.54
CA PRO A 15 10.90 16.23 -7.28
C PRO A 15 12.30 15.71 -7.60
N PHE A 16 12.80 14.68 -6.89
CA PHE A 16 14.11 14.07 -7.06
C PHE A 16 14.21 12.72 -6.32
N GLN A 17 15.24 11.92 -6.61
CA GLN A 17 15.60 10.68 -5.89
C GLN A 17 14.42 9.72 -5.69
N GLY A 18 13.80 9.32 -6.79
CA GLY A 18 12.71 8.36 -6.83
C GLY A 18 11.59 8.76 -7.75
N GLU A 19 10.66 7.85 -7.90
CA GLU A 19 9.50 7.97 -8.78
C GLU A 19 8.25 7.55 -8.03
N THR A 20 7.22 8.40 -8.09
CA THR A 20 5.91 8.09 -7.50
C THR A 20 4.82 8.63 -8.42
N PHE A 21 3.91 7.74 -8.84
CA PHE A 21 2.84 8.03 -9.77
C PHE A 21 1.50 7.69 -9.13
N TYR A 22 0.50 8.52 -9.32
CA TYR A 22 -0.82 8.33 -8.74
C TYR A 22 -1.91 8.27 -9.81
N PHE A 23 -2.72 7.22 -9.76
CA PHE A 23 -3.78 6.92 -10.73
C PHE A 23 -5.12 6.84 -9.98
N PRO A 24 -5.85 7.96 -9.83
CA PRO A 24 -7.19 7.94 -9.25
C PRO A 24 -8.16 7.21 -10.18
N GLY A 25 -9.05 6.40 -9.61
CA GLY A 25 -10.03 5.64 -10.40
C GLY A 25 -9.41 4.55 -11.30
N PHE A 26 -8.27 3.99 -10.90
CA PHE A 26 -7.64 2.87 -11.58
C PHE A 26 -8.58 1.66 -11.71
N PHE A 27 -9.33 1.37 -10.65
CA PHE A 27 -10.47 0.46 -10.68
C PHE A 27 -11.77 1.25 -10.79
N SER A 28 -12.77 0.69 -11.49
CA SER A 28 -14.13 1.25 -11.52
C SER A 28 -14.73 1.30 -10.10
N ASN A 29 -15.70 2.18 -9.85
CA ASN A 29 -16.38 2.22 -8.56
C ASN A 29 -17.05 0.88 -8.23
N ALA A 30 -17.68 0.24 -9.22
CA ALA A 30 -18.35 -1.05 -9.03
C ALA A 30 -17.37 -2.17 -8.64
N ASP A 31 -16.19 -2.25 -9.30
CA ASP A 31 -15.16 -3.22 -8.95
C ASP A 31 -14.55 -2.88 -7.59
N SER A 32 -14.34 -1.60 -7.31
CA SER A 32 -13.78 -1.14 -6.04
C SER A 32 -14.67 -1.47 -4.85
N ASP A 33 -16.01 -1.29 -4.99
CA ASP A 33 -17.00 -1.67 -3.98
C ASP A 33 -17.01 -3.19 -3.79
N ARG A 34 -16.99 -3.96 -4.88
CA ARG A 34 -16.92 -5.43 -4.85
C ARG A 34 -15.67 -5.89 -4.11
N TYR A 35 -14.49 -5.38 -4.47
CA TYR A 35 -13.23 -5.73 -3.82
C TYR A 35 -13.23 -5.33 -2.34
N PHE A 36 -13.66 -4.11 -2.01
CA PHE A 36 -13.69 -3.67 -0.62
C PHE A 36 -14.52 -4.60 0.26
N ASN A 37 -15.75 -4.92 -0.17
CA ASN A 37 -16.65 -5.78 0.61
C ASN A 37 -16.11 -7.21 0.71
N CYS A 38 -15.68 -7.79 -0.40
CA CYS A 38 -15.14 -9.14 -0.41
C CYS A 38 -13.88 -9.26 0.46
N LEU A 39 -12.89 -8.39 0.28
CA LEU A 39 -11.64 -8.44 1.04
C LEU A 39 -11.88 -8.19 2.54
N LYS A 40 -12.80 -7.26 2.88
CA LYS A 40 -13.14 -6.98 4.28
C LYS A 40 -13.66 -8.22 4.99
N ASP A 41 -14.51 -9.00 4.32
CA ASP A 41 -15.25 -10.11 4.94
C ASP A 41 -14.50 -11.45 4.82
N SER A 42 -13.62 -11.63 3.82
CA SER A 42 -12.98 -12.91 3.52
C SER A 42 -11.53 -13.05 3.97
N LEU A 43 -10.79 -11.93 4.15
CA LEU A 43 -9.37 -12.04 4.49
C LEU A 43 -9.16 -12.37 5.98
N GLU A 44 -8.09 -13.11 6.25
CA GLU A 44 -7.69 -13.48 7.61
C GLU A 44 -7.01 -12.32 8.34
N TRP A 45 -7.79 -11.31 8.70
CA TRP A 45 -7.31 -10.12 9.38
C TRP A 45 -6.79 -10.43 10.78
N LYS A 46 -5.58 -9.96 11.08
CA LYS A 46 -4.93 -10.09 12.39
C LYS A 46 -4.42 -8.74 12.87
N GLN A 47 -4.49 -8.50 14.17
CA GLN A 47 -3.83 -7.35 14.78
C GLN A 47 -2.49 -7.81 15.35
N GLU A 48 -1.44 -7.67 14.53
CA GLU A 48 -0.10 -8.13 14.91
C GLU A 48 0.59 -7.14 15.84
N PRO A 49 1.30 -7.64 16.86
CA PRO A 49 2.13 -6.77 17.69
C PRO A 49 3.43 -6.42 16.97
N ILE A 50 3.91 -5.21 17.22
CA ILE A 50 5.26 -4.76 16.81
C ILE A 50 6.07 -4.38 18.05
N PHE A 51 7.39 -4.39 17.94
CA PHE A 51 8.28 -3.92 18.99
C PHE A 51 8.70 -2.47 18.70
N LEU A 52 8.27 -1.54 19.54
CA LEU A 52 8.68 -0.14 19.48
C LEU A 52 9.46 0.21 20.75
N PHE A 53 10.70 0.63 20.61
CA PHE A 53 11.58 0.96 21.76
C PHE A 53 11.63 -0.14 22.85
N GLY A 54 11.71 -1.41 22.42
CA GLY A 54 11.73 -2.57 23.32
C GLY A 54 10.38 -2.96 23.94
N LYS A 55 9.29 -2.26 23.64
CA LYS A 55 7.95 -2.55 24.11
C LYS A 55 7.10 -3.19 23.03
N LYS A 56 6.35 -4.23 23.40
CA LYS A 56 5.34 -4.84 22.54
C LYS A 56 4.11 -3.96 22.48
N VAL A 57 3.76 -3.48 21.28
CA VAL A 57 2.62 -2.60 21.01
C VAL A 57 1.79 -3.19 19.87
N MET A 58 0.48 -3.22 20.02
CA MET A 58 -0.41 -3.66 18.94
C MET A 58 -0.42 -2.62 17.80
N GLN A 59 -0.31 -3.10 16.57
CA GLN A 59 -0.42 -2.21 15.41
C GLN A 59 -1.78 -1.52 15.39
N PRO A 60 -1.86 -0.22 15.13
CA PRO A 60 -3.13 0.50 15.01
C PRO A 60 -3.75 0.27 13.61
N ARG A 61 -3.99 -0.97 13.25
CA ARG A 61 -4.67 -1.49 12.07
C ARG A 61 -4.70 -3.01 12.13
N LEU A 62 -5.48 -3.63 11.25
CA LEU A 62 -5.40 -5.06 11.01
C LEU A 62 -4.54 -5.32 9.75
N THR A 63 -3.86 -6.47 9.73
CA THR A 63 -3.01 -6.88 8.60
C THR A 63 -3.31 -8.31 8.19
N ALA A 64 -3.09 -8.61 6.91
CA ALA A 64 -3.09 -9.98 6.38
C ALA A 64 -2.07 -10.06 5.24
N LEU A 65 -1.29 -11.12 5.18
CA LEU A 65 -0.25 -11.31 4.17
C LEU A 65 -0.60 -12.50 3.27
N TYR A 66 -0.58 -12.25 1.97
CA TYR A 66 -0.85 -13.23 0.93
C TYR A 66 0.29 -13.27 -0.10
N GLY A 67 0.47 -14.40 -0.76
CA GLY A 67 1.51 -14.58 -1.77
C GLY A 67 1.91 -16.04 -1.94
N ASP A 68 3.17 -16.26 -2.27
CA ASP A 68 3.75 -17.61 -2.33
C ASP A 68 4.10 -18.10 -0.92
N PRO A 69 3.43 -19.13 -0.38
CA PRO A 69 3.70 -19.65 0.97
C PRO A 69 5.15 -20.14 1.16
N ALA A 70 5.86 -20.47 0.08
CA ALA A 70 7.26 -20.89 0.12
C ALA A 70 8.23 -19.70 0.31
N LYS A 71 7.73 -18.45 0.27
CA LYS A 71 8.52 -17.22 0.41
C LYS A 71 8.11 -16.44 1.65
N PRO A 72 8.61 -16.78 2.86
CA PRO A 72 8.34 -16.00 4.05
C PRO A 72 8.74 -14.52 3.88
N TYR A 73 7.96 -13.63 4.47
CA TYR A 73 8.21 -12.19 4.42
C TYR A 73 8.51 -11.65 5.82
N GLY A 74 9.66 -10.99 5.95
CA GLY A 74 10.06 -10.32 7.18
C GLY A 74 9.63 -8.86 7.19
N TYR A 75 8.82 -8.47 8.16
CA TYR A 75 8.33 -7.10 8.31
C TYR A 75 8.36 -6.67 9.79
N SER A 76 8.92 -5.50 10.09
CA SER A 76 8.95 -4.92 11.44
C SER A 76 9.44 -5.89 12.56
N GLY A 77 10.41 -6.75 12.25
CA GLY A 77 10.98 -7.73 13.19
C GLY A 77 10.16 -9.00 13.40
N ILE A 78 9.09 -9.19 12.65
CA ILE A 78 8.30 -10.43 12.61
C ILE A 78 8.47 -11.12 11.26
N VAL A 79 8.47 -12.45 11.26
CA VAL A 79 8.43 -13.26 10.03
C VAL A 79 7.01 -13.78 9.86
N MET A 80 6.40 -13.44 8.74
CA MET A 80 5.05 -13.90 8.37
C MET A 80 5.14 -14.91 7.24
N THR A 81 4.39 -16.00 7.33
CA THR A 81 4.19 -16.91 6.21
C THR A 81 2.97 -16.45 5.43
N PRO A 82 3.13 -16.13 4.13
CA PRO A 82 1.99 -15.70 3.32
C PRO A 82 0.95 -16.82 3.19
N LEU A 83 -0.31 -16.43 3.17
CA LEU A 83 -1.41 -17.29 2.75
C LEU A 83 -1.49 -17.33 1.21
N ALA A 84 -2.08 -18.38 0.65
CA ALA A 84 -2.35 -18.43 -0.79
C ALA A 84 -3.29 -17.30 -1.21
N LEU A 85 -3.03 -16.68 -2.37
CA LEU A 85 -3.88 -15.61 -2.90
C LEU A 85 -5.33 -16.06 -3.03
N THR A 86 -6.26 -15.22 -2.60
CA THR A 86 -7.68 -15.38 -2.96
C THR A 86 -7.89 -15.02 -4.44
N THR A 87 -9.04 -15.39 -4.99
CA THR A 87 -9.39 -15.03 -6.38
C THR A 87 -9.32 -13.52 -6.61
N GLU A 88 -9.88 -12.74 -5.69
CA GLU A 88 -9.92 -11.27 -5.79
C GLU A 88 -8.51 -10.65 -5.69
N LEU A 89 -7.67 -11.15 -4.79
CA LEU A 89 -6.29 -10.67 -4.69
C LEU A 89 -5.48 -11.03 -5.94
N ALA A 90 -5.73 -12.20 -6.53
CA ALA A 90 -5.10 -12.59 -7.79
C ALA A 90 -5.55 -11.72 -8.96
N GLU A 91 -6.85 -11.38 -9.05
CA GLU A 91 -7.41 -10.46 -10.04
C GLU A 91 -6.79 -9.06 -9.92
N ILE A 92 -6.76 -8.49 -8.70
CA ILE A 92 -6.18 -7.17 -8.43
C ILE A 92 -4.69 -7.16 -8.82
N LYS A 93 -3.95 -8.17 -8.34
CA LYS A 93 -2.52 -8.32 -8.63
C LYS A 93 -2.25 -8.38 -10.14
N SER A 94 -3.01 -9.19 -10.88
CA SER A 94 -2.85 -9.35 -12.34
C SER A 94 -3.03 -8.02 -13.07
N GLN A 95 -4.08 -7.23 -12.73
CA GLN A 95 -4.33 -5.94 -13.35
C GLN A 95 -3.22 -4.92 -13.02
N VAL A 96 -2.73 -4.92 -11.78
CA VAL A 96 -1.62 -4.04 -11.37
C VAL A 96 -0.31 -4.44 -12.07
N GLU A 97 -0.01 -5.72 -12.20
CA GLU A 97 1.18 -6.21 -12.91
C GLU A 97 1.12 -5.89 -14.42
N GLU A 98 -0.03 -6.09 -15.04
CA GLU A 98 -0.25 -5.74 -16.44
C GLU A 98 -0.03 -4.25 -16.69
N PHE A 99 -0.54 -3.40 -15.80
CA PHE A 99 -0.39 -1.95 -15.90
C PHE A 99 1.03 -1.48 -15.61
N SER A 100 1.60 -1.87 -14.47
CA SER A 100 2.90 -1.39 -14.00
C SER A 100 4.10 -2.01 -14.72
N LYS A 101 3.89 -3.12 -15.46
CA LYS A 101 4.93 -3.95 -16.08
C LYS A 101 5.95 -4.48 -15.06
N ASN A 102 5.53 -4.61 -13.81
CA ASN A 102 6.30 -5.20 -12.72
C ASN A 102 5.63 -6.48 -12.23
N THR A 103 6.40 -7.35 -11.60
CA THR A 103 5.90 -8.57 -10.96
C THR A 103 5.97 -8.43 -9.43
N TYR A 104 4.90 -8.80 -8.74
CA TYR A 104 4.81 -8.71 -7.28
C TYR A 104 4.68 -10.11 -6.68
N THR A 105 5.48 -10.39 -5.66
CA THR A 105 5.53 -11.71 -5.00
C THR A 105 4.61 -11.81 -3.79
N HIS A 106 4.33 -10.69 -3.14
CA HIS A 106 3.54 -10.62 -1.91
C HIS A 106 2.46 -9.53 -2.02
N VAL A 107 1.37 -9.73 -1.31
CA VAL A 107 0.30 -8.75 -1.10
C VAL A 107 0.11 -8.57 0.40
N LEU A 108 0.62 -7.46 0.95
CA LEU A 108 0.38 -7.07 2.33
C LEU A 108 -0.89 -6.22 2.39
N CYS A 109 -1.95 -6.81 2.93
CA CYS A 109 -3.22 -6.12 3.12
C CYS A 109 -3.23 -5.42 4.48
N ASN A 110 -3.63 -4.14 4.48
CA ASN A 110 -3.82 -3.34 5.68
C ASN A 110 -5.28 -2.88 5.75
N TYR A 111 -5.98 -3.18 6.85
CA TYR A 111 -7.32 -2.68 7.10
C TYR A 111 -7.29 -1.65 8.22
N TYR A 112 -7.58 -0.41 7.85
CA TYR A 112 -7.77 0.73 8.74
C TYR A 112 -9.27 0.85 9.00
N ARG A 113 -9.71 0.54 10.22
CA ARG A 113 -11.14 0.44 10.60
C ARG A 113 -11.83 1.80 10.61
N ASP A 114 -11.06 2.83 10.97
CA ASP A 114 -11.50 4.22 11.02
C ASP A 114 -10.28 5.18 10.98
N GLY A 115 -10.51 6.44 11.31
CA GLY A 115 -9.47 7.46 11.35
C GLY A 115 -8.45 7.32 12.49
N GLN A 116 -8.69 6.50 13.50
CA GLN A 116 -7.73 6.26 14.59
C GLN A 116 -6.68 5.24 14.21
N ASP A 117 -6.99 4.37 13.24
CA ASP A 117 -5.99 3.48 12.68
C ASP A 117 -5.03 4.24 11.75
N SER A 118 -3.76 3.84 11.77
CA SER A 118 -2.68 4.60 11.13
C SER A 118 -1.46 3.71 10.82
N MET A 119 -0.58 4.25 10.01
CA MET A 119 0.79 3.77 9.78
C MET A 119 1.75 4.93 9.95
N GLY A 120 2.73 4.80 10.84
CA GLY A 120 3.76 5.84 11.06
C GLY A 120 4.74 5.96 9.89
N TRP A 121 5.67 6.91 9.99
CA TRP A 121 6.73 7.10 9.00
C TRP A 121 7.61 5.84 8.87
N HIS A 122 7.72 5.31 7.66
CA HIS A 122 8.52 4.13 7.31
C HIS A 122 8.92 4.17 5.83
N ARG A 123 9.75 3.23 5.45
CA ARG A 123 10.15 2.92 4.07
C ARG A 123 10.02 1.41 3.88
N ASP A 124 9.60 0.98 2.71
CA ASP A 124 9.56 -0.43 2.34
C ASP A 124 10.89 -0.80 1.67
N ASN A 125 11.95 -0.90 2.47
CA ASN A 125 13.32 -1.14 2.01
C ASN A 125 13.96 -2.38 2.64
N GLU A 126 13.16 -3.34 3.02
CA GLU A 126 13.62 -4.63 3.50
C GLU A 126 14.43 -5.37 2.43
N ALA A 127 15.52 -6.01 2.84
CA ALA A 127 16.44 -6.70 1.92
C ALA A 127 15.75 -7.74 1.01
N VAL A 128 14.66 -8.35 1.49
CA VAL A 128 13.87 -9.33 0.72
C VAL A 128 13.20 -8.72 -0.50
N LEU A 129 12.93 -7.41 -0.52
CA LEU A 129 12.35 -6.69 -1.64
C LEU A 129 13.35 -6.35 -2.74
N GLY A 130 14.64 -6.57 -2.48
CA GLY A 130 15.71 -6.27 -3.43
C GLY A 130 16.09 -4.78 -3.50
N LYS A 131 16.91 -4.45 -4.50
CA LYS A 131 17.32 -3.07 -4.75
C LYS A 131 16.25 -2.34 -5.58
N ASN A 132 15.88 -1.13 -5.16
CA ASN A 132 14.90 -0.29 -5.85
C ASN A 132 13.55 -1.00 -6.06
N PRO A 133 12.89 -1.47 -4.99
CA PRO A 133 11.64 -2.20 -5.14
C PRO A 133 10.54 -1.33 -5.74
N SER A 134 9.74 -1.93 -6.62
CA SER A 134 8.47 -1.35 -7.05
C SER A 134 7.39 -1.72 -6.04
N ILE A 135 6.76 -0.72 -5.44
CA ILE A 135 5.66 -0.88 -4.48
C ILE A 135 4.38 -0.35 -5.12
N ALA A 136 3.40 -1.22 -5.27
CA ALA A 136 2.06 -0.86 -5.75
C ALA A 136 1.10 -0.79 -4.55
N SER A 137 0.52 0.37 -4.32
CA SER A 137 -0.43 0.62 -3.21
C SER A 137 -1.82 0.88 -3.78
N VAL A 138 -2.70 -0.11 -3.68
CA VAL A 138 -4.11 -0.03 -4.10
C VAL A 138 -4.98 0.35 -2.91
N THR A 139 -5.93 1.26 -3.10
CA THR A 139 -6.83 1.74 -2.04
C THR A 139 -8.28 1.41 -2.34
N PHE A 140 -8.96 0.78 -1.39
CA PHE A 140 -10.41 0.60 -1.41
C PHE A 140 -11.05 1.15 -0.13
N GLY A 141 -12.27 1.71 -0.25
CA GLY A 141 -13.02 2.30 0.86
C GLY A 141 -12.69 3.77 1.09
N ALA A 142 -12.59 4.19 2.34
CA ALA A 142 -12.46 5.60 2.70
C ALA A 142 -11.18 6.25 2.15
N SER A 143 -11.32 7.46 1.63
CA SER A 143 -10.18 8.30 1.24
C SER A 143 -9.41 8.76 2.48
N ARG A 144 -8.10 8.62 2.47
CA ARG A 144 -7.19 9.05 3.53
C ARG A 144 -5.99 9.79 2.95
N ASN A 145 -5.54 10.82 3.64
CA ASN A 145 -4.32 11.53 3.27
C ASN A 145 -3.09 10.64 3.51
N PHE A 146 -2.41 10.32 2.43
CA PHE A 146 -1.11 9.70 2.43
C PHE A 146 -0.03 10.78 2.35
N GLN A 147 1.04 10.60 3.11
CA GLN A 147 2.10 11.61 3.19
C GLN A 147 3.44 10.98 2.89
N MET A 148 4.25 11.70 2.12
CA MET A 148 5.64 11.37 1.86
C MET A 148 6.54 12.52 2.28
N ARG A 149 7.75 12.23 2.76
CA ARG A 149 8.80 13.21 3.03
C ARG A 149 10.17 12.63 2.73
N HIS A 150 11.07 13.49 2.32
CA HIS A 150 12.45 13.05 2.12
C HIS A 150 13.10 12.67 3.46
N HIS A 151 13.76 11.50 3.48
CA HIS A 151 14.28 10.90 4.72
C HIS A 151 15.32 11.78 5.43
N GLU A 152 16.24 12.35 4.69
CA GLU A 152 17.35 13.14 5.25
C GLU A 152 16.92 14.58 5.54
N THR A 153 16.40 15.29 4.52
CA THR A 153 16.11 16.72 4.66
C THR A 153 14.84 16.99 5.47
N LYS A 154 13.88 16.04 5.45
CA LYS A 154 12.55 16.13 6.13
C LYS A 154 11.76 17.40 5.82
N GLY A 155 12.30 18.31 5.01
CA GLY A 155 11.71 19.60 4.69
C GLY A 155 10.65 19.52 3.60
N GLN A 156 10.83 18.65 2.61
CA GLN A 156 9.85 18.45 1.55
C GLN A 156 8.83 17.39 1.93
N LYS A 157 7.57 17.82 2.03
CA LYS A 157 6.44 16.96 2.36
C LYS A 157 5.39 17.01 1.25
N ILE A 158 5.04 15.85 0.75
CA ILE A 158 3.97 15.65 -0.22
C ILE A 158 2.80 15.04 0.54
N SER A 159 1.60 15.53 0.27
CA SER A 159 0.37 15.00 0.85
C SER A 159 -0.67 14.87 -0.25
N LEU A 160 -1.24 13.68 -0.41
CA LEU A 160 -2.26 13.42 -1.41
C LEU A 160 -3.36 12.50 -0.83
N PRO A 161 -4.63 12.73 -1.19
CA PRO A 161 -5.70 11.82 -0.83
C PRO A 161 -5.61 10.57 -1.71
N LEU A 162 -5.44 9.38 -1.09
CA LEU A 162 -5.62 8.11 -1.79
C LEU A 162 -7.11 7.77 -1.77
N THR A 163 -7.74 7.87 -2.93
CA THR A 163 -9.19 7.69 -3.09
C THR A 163 -9.56 6.23 -3.34
N HIS A 164 -10.84 5.94 -3.23
CA HIS A 164 -11.41 4.62 -3.57
C HIS A 164 -11.09 4.20 -5.00
N GLY A 165 -10.59 2.98 -5.18
CA GLY A 165 -10.18 2.42 -6.47
C GLY A 165 -8.89 3.02 -7.05
N SER A 166 -8.10 3.74 -6.27
CA SER A 166 -6.85 4.34 -6.74
C SER A 166 -5.65 3.41 -6.62
N LEU A 167 -4.67 3.64 -7.48
CA LEU A 167 -3.35 3.01 -7.46
C LEU A 167 -2.28 4.09 -7.26
N LEU A 168 -1.36 3.85 -6.34
CA LEU A 168 -0.11 4.60 -6.17
C LEU A 168 1.05 3.66 -6.47
N LEU A 169 1.93 4.04 -7.41
CA LEU A 169 3.17 3.32 -7.70
C LEU A 169 4.36 4.09 -7.15
N MET A 170 5.20 3.44 -6.36
CA MET A 170 6.46 3.98 -5.86
C MET A 170 7.59 3.13 -6.43
N GLN A 171 8.51 3.74 -7.19
CA GLN A 171 9.52 3.06 -8.00
C GLN A 171 10.90 3.74 -7.90
N GLY A 172 11.89 3.16 -8.59
CA GLY A 172 13.24 3.68 -8.58
C GLY A 172 13.83 3.73 -7.18
N GLU A 173 14.46 4.83 -6.82
CA GLU A 173 15.11 5.00 -5.51
C GLU A 173 14.16 5.50 -4.41
N SER A 174 12.83 5.53 -4.66
CA SER A 174 11.86 6.11 -3.73
C SER A 174 11.97 5.54 -2.31
N GLN A 175 12.15 4.20 -2.18
CA GLN A 175 12.23 3.55 -0.87
C GLN A 175 13.59 3.77 -0.18
N HIS A 176 14.60 4.28 -0.86
CA HIS A 176 15.88 4.67 -0.24
C HIS A 176 15.83 6.07 0.36
N HIS A 177 15.11 6.98 -0.28
CA HIS A 177 15.17 8.41 0.03
C HIS A 177 13.89 8.98 0.63
N TRP A 178 12.73 8.33 0.45
CA TRP A 178 11.44 8.86 0.88
C TRP A 178 10.74 7.96 1.89
N GLU A 179 10.44 8.54 3.05
CA GLU A 179 9.56 7.94 4.05
C GLU A 179 8.11 8.26 3.69
N HIS A 180 7.20 7.36 4.04
CA HIS A 180 5.77 7.60 3.88
C HIS A 180 4.97 7.17 5.13
N GLN A 181 3.77 7.72 5.26
CA GLN A 181 2.86 7.42 6.36
C GLN A 181 1.39 7.58 5.98
N LEU A 182 0.52 6.94 6.75
CA LEU A 182 -0.92 7.22 6.81
C LEU A 182 -1.25 7.74 8.21
N PRO A 183 -1.34 9.06 8.42
CA PRO A 183 -1.54 9.64 9.75
C PRO A 183 -2.96 9.40 10.26
N LYS A 184 -3.15 9.46 11.58
CA LYS A 184 -4.49 9.51 12.19
C LYS A 184 -5.26 10.73 11.73
N THR A 185 -6.58 10.59 11.71
CA THR A 185 -7.52 11.70 11.44
C THR A 185 -8.75 11.57 12.32
N LYS A 186 -9.37 12.69 12.65
CA LYS A 186 -10.63 12.75 13.41
C LYS A 186 -11.87 12.74 12.51
N THR A 187 -11.69 12.92 11.20
CA THR A 187 -12.78 13.14 10.24
C THR A 187 -13.20 11.90 9.46
N CYS A 188 -12.59 10.74 9.70
CA CYS A 188 -12.90 9.50 8.99
C CYS A 188 -13.48 8.48 9.94
N GLY A 189 -14.76 8.14 9.77
CA GLY A 189 -15.45 7.07 10.50
C GLY A 189 -15.65 5.78 9.70
N GLN A 190 -15.11 5.70 8.49
CA GLN A 190 -15.30 4.57 7.58
C GLN A 190 -14.01 3.79 7.39
N GLY A 191 -14.16 2.50 7.06
CA GLY A 191 -13.04 1.60 6.82
C GLY A 191 -12.32 1.84 5.49
N ARG A 192 -11.02 1.53 5.48
CA ARG A 192 -10.14 1.58 4.30
C ARG A 192 -9.29 0.32 4.26
N ILE A 193 -9.22 -0.33 3.11
CA ILE A 193 -8.26 -1.42 2.81
C ILE A 193 -7.22 -0.87 1.83
N ASN A 194 -6.00 -1.25 2.10
CA ASN A 194 -4.89 -0.90 1.24
C ASN A 194 -3.95 -2.09 1.06
#